data_bcd1856e0f16155df267dab192173353
#
_entry.id   bcd1856e0f16155df267dab192173353
#
_cell.length_a   1.000
_cell.length_b   1.000
_cell.length_c   1.000
_cell.angle_alpha   90.00
_cell.angle_beta   90.00
_cell.angle_gamma   90.00
#
_symmetry.space_group_name_H-M   'P 1'
#
loop_
_entity.id
_entity.type
_entity.pdbx_description
1 polymer ?
#
loop_
_entity_poly.entity_id
_entity_poly.type
_entity_poly.pdbx_seq_one_letter_code
_entity_poly.pdbx_strand_id
1 'polypeptide(L)'
;MKLLLTSAGIKNTSIHDALVDLLGKPIDQSNALCIPTATYAFPGGAAGAWRLISGRAASPLCELGWKSLGVLELTALPSIERSIWIDAVEETDALLVGGGDPLYLCYWIEQSGLADLLPSLSNMVWVGVSAGSLVMGPQVGQGFVSGSPVTTGDDRALGLVDFAMFPHLNHEAMPDHSMAAAELWAARLPVPAYAIDDETAIKVVGRTVEVVSEGKWQRFNSRANAPDVS
;
A
#
# COMPACT_ATOMS: atom_id res chain seq x y z
N MET A 1 -8.94 -3.43 10.45
CA MET A 1 -8.55 -2.47 9.39
C MET A 1 -9.04 -2.99 8.05
N LYS A 2 -9.44 -2.11 7.16
CA LYS A 2 -9.82 -2.41 5.77
C LYS A 2 -8.71 -1.93 4.85
N LEU A 3 -8.43 -2.64 3.74
CA LEU A 3 -7.33 -2.27 2.84
C LEU A 3 -7.84 -2.08 1.41
N LEU A 4 -7.30 -1.07 0.74
CA LEU A 4 -7.38 -0.90 -0.70
C LEU A 4 -5.95 -0.77 -1.23
N LEU A 5 -5.43 -1.85 -1.80
CA LEU A 5 -4.05 -1.97 -2.23
C LEU A 5 -3.98 -1.77 -3.74
N THR A 6 -3.42 -0.64 -4.19
CA THR A 6 -3.36 -0.23 -5.59
C THR A 6 -1.94 -0.21 -6.12
N SER A 7 -1.77 -0.32 -7.44
CA SER A 7 -0.51 0.02 -8.09
C SER A 7 -0.30 1.54 -8.13
N ALA A 8 -1.29 2.27 -8.65
CA ALA A 8 -1.12 3.68 -9.03
C ALA A 8 -2.22 4.61 -8.47
N GLY A 9 -2.82 4.28 -7.31
CA GLY A 9 -3.85 5.09 -6.68
C GLY A 9 -5.24 4.87 -7.29
N ILE A 10 -6.11 5.86 -7.20
CA ILE A 10 -7.53 5.77 -7.59
C ILE A 10 -7.66 6.19 -9.06
N LYS A 11 -7.35 5.28 -9.98
CA LYS A 11 -7.21 5.56 -11.42
C LYS A 11 -8.53 5.47 -12.21
N ASN A 12 -9.52 4.74 -11.71
CA ASN A 12 -10.76 4.48 -12.42
C ASN A 12 -11.98 4.45 -11.48
N THR A 13 -13.17 4.35 -12.07
CA THR A 13 -14.42 4.36 -11.34
C THR A 13 -14.58 3.16 -10.40
N SER A 14 -14.20 1.98 -10.84
CA SER A 14 -14.32 0.76 -10.02
C SER A 14 -13.47 0.83 -8.74
N ILE A 15 -12.24 1.35 -8.84
CA ILE A 15 -11.38 1.56 -7.67
C ILE A 15 -11.92 2.66 -6.77
N HIS A 16 -12.46 3.75 -7.35
CA HIS A 16 -13.11 4.84 -6.61
C HIS A 16 -14.31 4.31 -5.80
N ASP A 17 -15.18 3.54 -6.44
CA ASP A 17 -16.38 3.00 -5.80
C ASP A 17 -16.01 2.00 -4.68
N ALA A 18 -14.95 1.21 -4.87
CA ALA A 18 -14.42 0.34 -3.83
C ALA A 18 -13.89 1.15 -2.63
N LEU A 19 -13.26 2.30 -2.84
CA LEU A 19 -12.84 3.21 -1.77
C LEU A 19 -14.04 3.73 -0.99
N VAL A 20 -15.07 4.23 -1.68
CA VAL A 20 -16.30 4.74 -1.06
C VAL A 20 -17.03 3.66 -0.25
N ASP A 21 -17.10 2.43 -0.79
CA ASP A 21 -17.66 1.28 -0.09
C ASP A 21 -16.89 0.93 1.19
N LEU A 22 -15.55 0.95 1.13
CA LEU A 22 -14.71 0.71 2.31
C LEU A 22 -14.87 1.81 3.37
N LEU A 23 -14.96 3.08 2.98
CA LEU A 23 -15.19 4.22 3.87
C LEU A 23 -16.58 4.14 4.52
N GLY A 24 -17.58 3.63 3.79
CA GLY A 24 -19.00 3.61 4.21
C GLY A 24 -19.65 4.98 4.20
N LYS A 25 -18.99 6.00 3.63
CA LYS A 25 -19.47 7.38 3.47
C LYS A 25 -18.73 8.07 2.32
N PRO A 26 -19.22 9.20 1.79
CA PRO A 26 -18.54 9.96 0.75
C PRO A 26 -17.14 10.43 1.17
N ILE A 27 -16.24 10.59 0.18
CA ILE A 27 -14.86 11.05 0.42
C ILE A 27 -14.83 12.46 1.02
N ASP A 28 -15.73 13.35 0.57
CA ASP A 28 -15.86 14.73 1.08
C ASP A 28 -16.41 14.82 2.52
N GLN A 29 -16.78 13.68 3.10
CA GLN A 29 -17.17 13.55 4.51
C GLN A 29 -16.12 12.78 5.33
N SER A 30 -15.03 12.33 4.71
CA SER A 30 -13.99 11.49 5.30
C SER A 30 -12.71 12.28 5.57
N ASN A 31 -12.13 12.09 6.76
CA ASN A 31 -10.84 12.65 7.12
C ASN A 31 -9.71 11.69 6.67
N ALA A 32 -8.62 12.25 6.17
CA ALA A 32 -7.48 11.45 5.71
C ALA A 32 -6.13 11.97 6.24
N LEU A 33 -5.19 11.05 6.45
CA LEU A 33 -3.78 11.35 6.70
C LEU A 33 -2.92 10.74 5.59
N CYS A 34 -2.11 11.57 4.96
CA CYS A 34 -1.15 11.14 3.95
C CYS A 34 0.18 10.73 4.61
N ILE A 35 0.70 9.56 4.25
CA ILE A 35 2.00 9.04 4.65
C ILE A 35 2.91 9.02 3.40
N PRO A 36 3.76 10.05 3.20
CA PRO A 36 4.65 10.15 2.04
C PRO A 36 5.99 9.46 2.24
N THR A 37 6.23 8.88 3.40
CA THR A 37 7.53 8.42 3.92
C THR A 37 8.33 7.58 2.94
N ALA A 38 7.71 6.63 2.22
CA ALA A 38 8.39 5.75 1.26
C ALA A 38 9.22 6.49 0.19
N THR A 39 8.80 7.69 -0.18
CA THR A 39 9.43 8.51 -1.23
C THR A 39 10.81 9.02 -0.82
N TYR A 40 11.04 9.26 0.47
CA TYR A 40 12.29 9.86 0.97
C TYR A 40 13.52 8.95 0.83
N ALA A 41 13.33 7.66 0.59
CA ALA A 41 14.43 6.74 0.29
C ALA A 41 15.17 7.07 -1.01
N PHE A 42 14.56 7.84 -1.91
CA PHE A 42 15.11 8.15 -3.23
C PHE A 42 15.63 9.59 -3.35
N PRO A 43 16.62 9.84 -4.23
CA PRO A 43 16.99 11.19 -4.60
C PRO A 43 15.77 11.98 -5.11
N GLY A 44 15.56 13.18 -4.56
CA GLY A 44 14.37 13.99 -4.88
C GLY A 44 13.09 13.59 -4.14
N GLY A 45 13.19 12.74 -3.10
CA GLY A 45 12.06 12.30 -2.28
C GLY A 45 11.20 13.42 -1.73
N ALA A 46 11.81 14.53 -1.27
CA ALA A 46 11.08 15.70 -0.81
C ALA A 46 10.16 16.30 -1.90
N ALA A 47 10.64 16.35 -3.15
CA ALA A 47 9.81 16.81 -4.28
C ALA A 47 8.71 15.79 -4.63
N GLY A 48 8.99 14.48 -4.46
CA GLY A 48 8.00 13.41 -4.60
C GLY A 48 6.90 13.52 -3.55
N ALA A 49 7.27 13.68 -2.29
CA ALA A 49 6.35 13.88 -1.19
C ALA A 49 5.47 15.13 -1.39
N TRP A 50 6.08 16.24 -1.80
CA TRP A 50 5.33 17.45 -2.12
C TRP A 50 4.29 17.22 -3.24
N ARG A 51 4.65 16.53 -4.33
CA ARG A 51 3.70 16.23 -5.41
C ARG A 51 2.54 15.36 -4.91
N LEU A 52 2.82 14.35 -4.09
CA LEU A 52 1.79 13.50 -3.51
C LEU A 52 0.82 14.30 -2.64
N ILE A 53 1.35 15.02 -1.65
CA ILE A 53 0.54 15.78 -0.68
C ILE A 53 -0.27 16.89 -1.37
N SER A 54 0.31 17.55 -2.40
CA SER A 54 -0.36 18.62 -3.13
C SER A 54 -1.34 18.15 -4.23
N GLY A 55 -1.55 16.83 -4.35
CA GLY A 55 -2.42 16.27 -5.39
C GLY A 55 -1.88 16.43 -6.82
N ARG A 56 -0.55 16.49 -6.98
CA ARG A 56 0.14 16.63 -8.28
C ARG A 56 0.92 15.39 -8.67
N ALA A 57 0.78 14.31 -7.92
CA ALA A 57 1.32 13.02 -8.29
C ALA A 57 0.53 12.43 -9.48
N ALA A 58 1.20 11.56 -10.26
CA ALA A 58 0.53 10.82 -11.33
C ALA A 58 -0.45 9.76 -10.79
N SER A 59 -0.34 9.43 -9.51
CA SER A 59 -1.19 8.47 -8.80
C SER A 59 -2.22 9.24 -7.97
N PRO A 60 -3.49 9.33 -8.40
CA PRO A 60 -4.54 10.07 -7.70
C PRO A 60 -4.77 9.50 -6.29
N LEU A 61 -4.69 10.36 -5.28
CA LEU A 61 -4.85 9.95 -3.88
C LEU A 61 -5.28 11.12 -2.98
N CYS A 62 -4.46 12.17 -2.88
CA CYS A 62 -4.69 13.29 -1.97
C CYS A 62 -5.69 14.34 -2.51
N GLU A 63 -5.86 14.42 -3.83
CA GLU A 63 -6.74 15.36 -4.53
C GLU A 63 -8.21 14.94 -4.65
N LEU A 64 -8.60 13.81 -4.07
CA LEU A 64 -9.94 13.24 -4.25
C LEU A 64 -11.08 14.03 -3.55
N GLY A 65 -10.77 15.15 -2.95
CA GLY A 65 -11.79 16.00 -2.29
C GLY A 65 -12.10 15.56 -0.86
N TRP A 66 -11.13 15.07 -0.12
CA TRP A 66 -11.28 14.71 1.30
C TRP A 66 -11.81 15.87 2.14
N LYS A 67 -12.66 15.57 3.14
CA LYS A 67 -13.14 16.56 4.11
C LYS A 67 -11.99 17.28 4.81
N SER A 68 -10.99 16.53 5.21
CA SER A 68 -9.71 17.05 5.72
C SER A 68 -8.58 16.16 5.25
N LEU A 69 -7.42 16.76 5.01
CA LEU A 69 -6.20 16.05 4.65
C LEU A 69 -5.06 16.57 5.52
N GLY A 70 -4.50 15.68 6.34
CA GLY A 70 -3.29 15.91 7.11
C GLY A 70 -2.10 15.14 6.55
N VAL A 71 -0.93 15.33 7.16
CA VAL A 71 0.30 14.58 6.84
C VAL A 71 0.80 13.88 8.09
N LEU A 72 1.08 12.59 7.97
CA LEU A 72 1.73 11.78 9.00
C LEU A 72 3.10 11.34 8.49
N GLU A 73 4.15 12.11 8.81
CA GLU A 73 5.50 11.78 8.41
C GLU A 73 6.16 10.87 9.46
N LEU A 74 6.31 9.58 9.10
CA LEU A 74 6.73 8.55 10.05
C LEU A 74 8.13 8.77 10.62
N THR A 75 9.03 9.38 9.83
CA THR A 75 10.41 9.65 10.27
C THR A 75 10.48 10.66 11.41
N ALA A 76 9.47 11.49 11.58
CA ALA A 76 9.39 12.49 12.64
C ALA A 76 8.83 11.91 13.97
N LEU A 77 7.98 10.88 13.88
CA LEU A 77 7.23 10.36 15.04
C LEU A 77 8.10 9.88 16.21
N PRO A 78 9.28 9.26 16.00
CA PRO A 78 10.13 8.86 17.13
C PRO A 78 10.61 10.03 18.00
N SER A 79 10.57 11.28 17.49
CA SER A 79 10.92 12.49 18.21
C SER A 79 9.73 13.21 18.84
N ILE A 80 8.53 12.69 18.67
CA ILE A 80 7.27 13.30 19.11
C ILE A 80 6.63 12.37 20.16
N GLU A 81 6.10 12.94 21.22
CA GLU A 81 5.36 12.16 22.22
C GLU A 81 4.18 11.43 21.58
N ARG A 82 4.07 10.12 21.83
CA ARG A 82 3.11 9.24 21.17
C ARG A 82 1.67 9.72 21.32
N SER A 83 1.29 10.26 22.47
CA SER A 83 -0.05 10.81 22.74
C SER A 83 -0.45 11.96 21.80
N ILE A 84 0.52 12.67 21.22
CA ILE A 84 0.26 13.84 20.36
C ILE A 84 -0.29 13.43 18.98
N TRP A 85 0.13 12.26 18.46
CA TRP A 85 -0.24 11.85 17.10
C TRP A 85 -1.23 10.68 17.05
N ILE A 86 -1.37 9.87 18.12
CA ILE A 86 -2.30 8.74 18.15
C ILE A 86 -3.74 9.22 17.94
N ASP A 87 -4.17 10.24 18.68
CA ASP A 87 -5.54 10.73 18.58
C ASP A 87 -5.88 11.16 17.15
N ALA A 88 -4.93 11.83 16.47
CA ALA A 88 -5.11 12.23 15.07
C ALA A 88 -5.24 11.03 14.12
N VAL A 89 -4.54 9.92 14.40
CA VAL A 89 -4.68 8.68 13.63
C VAL A 89 -6.02 8.01 13.93
N GLU A 90 -6.43 7.91 15.17
CA GLU A 90 -7.68 7.26 15.58
C GLU A 90 -8.93 8.00 15.08
N GLU A 91 -8.86 9.33 14.95
CA GLU A 91 -9.94 10.17 14.39
C GLU A 91 -10.00 10.18 12.86
N THR A 92 -9.07 9.50 12.20
CA THR A 92 -8.94 9.48 10.74
C THR A 92 -9.71 8.30 10.15
N ASP A 93 -10.38 8.53 9.02
CA ASP A 93 -11.11 7.50 8.27
C ASP A 93 -10.18 6.73 7.31
N ALA A 94 -9.14 7.39 6.80
CA ALA A 94 -8.21 6.80 5.83
C ALA A 94 -6.75 7.19 6.06
N LEU A 95 -5.85 6.21 5.94
CA LEU A 95 -4.41 6.42 5.77
C LEU A 95 -4.05 6.27 4.29
N LEU A 96 -3.56 7.34 3.69
CA LEU A 96 -3.18 7.44 2.27
C LEU A 96 -1.68 7.24 2.15
N VAL A 97 -1.24 6.04 1.78
CA VAL A 97 0.16 5.65 1.86
C VAL A 97 0.82 5.63 0.49
N GLY A 98 1.73 6.55 0.29
CA GLY A 98 2.40 6.78 -0.98
C GLY A 98 3.35 5.66 -1.41
N GLY A 99 3.69 5.69 -2.71
CA GLY A 99 4.71 4.85 -3.30
C GLY A 99 6.14 5.28 -2.96
N GLY A 100 7.10 4.45 -3.31
CA GLY A 100 8.52 4.64 -3.05
C GLY A 100 9.21 3.32 -2.72
N ASP A 101 10.07 3.32 -1.71
CA ASP A 101 10.76 2.12 -1.24
C ASP A 101 9.92 1.40 -0.17
N PRO A 102 9.47 0.16 -0.42
CA PRO A 102 8.60 -0.56 0.51
C PRO A 102 9.31 -0.98 1.80
N LEU A 103 10.60 -1.29 1.77
CA LEU A 103 11.35 -1.71 2.96
C LEU A 103 11.74 -0.52 3.84
N TYR A 104 12.05 0.63 3.22
CA TYR A 104 12.21 1.88 3.95
C TYR A 104 10.90 2.28 4.65
N LEU A 105 9.78 2.13 3.96
CA LEU A 105 8.46 2.37 4.55
C LEU A 105 8.18 1.40 5.71
N CYS A 106 8.42 0.10 5.52
CA CYS A 106 8.24 -0.92 6.55
C CYS A 106 9.05 -0.59 7.80
N TYR A 107 10.33 -0.28 7.64
CA TYR A 107 11.21 0.14 8.74
C TYR A 107 10.61 1.32 9.52
N TRP A 108 10.15 2.37 8.84
CA TRP A 108 9.60 3.54 9.52
C TRP A 108 8.21 3.32 10.12
N ILE A 109 7.38 2.42 9.56
CA ILE A 109 6.13 1.99 10.19
C ILE A 109 6.41 1.32 11.54
N GLU A 110 7.46 0.48 11.60
CA GLU A 110 7.89 -0.17 12.86
C GLU A 110 8.52 0.83 13.83
N GLN A 111 9.51 1.62 13.38
CA GLN A 111 10.24 2.57 14.24
C GLN A 111 9.37 3.69 14.80
N SER A 112 8.35 4.12 14.08
CA SER A 112 7.40 5.13 14.56
C SER A 112 6.42 4.60 15.60
N GLY A 113 6.30 3.27 15.74
CA GLY A 113 5.29 2.63 16.57
C GLY A 113 3.89 2.58 15.93
N LEU A 114 3.76 2.97 14.65
CA LEU A 114 2.50 2.85 13.93
C LEU A 114 2.10 1.38 13.75
N ALA A 115 3.08 0.47 13.55
CA ALA A 115 2.84 -0.97 13.43
C ALA A 115 2.02 -1.53 14.60
N ASP A 116 2.31 -1.10 15.83
CA ASP A 116 1.60 -1.55 17.04
C ASP A 116 0.14 -1.07 17.08
N LEU A 117 -0.16 0.05 16.42
CA LEU A 117 -1.49 0.65 16.41
C LEU A 117 -2.39 0.02 15.34
N LEU A 118 -1.83 -0.41 14.19
CA LEU A 118 -2.61 -0.92 13.06
C LEU A 118 -3.64 -2.00 13.42
N PRO A 119 -3.37 -2.98 14.29
CA PRO A 119 -4.36 -4.01 14.66
C PRO A 119 -5.61 -3.46 15.35
N SER A 120 -5.51 -2.33 16.05
CA SER A 120 -6.63 -1.70 16.77
C SER A 120 -7.53 -0.86 15.83
N LEU A 121 -7.04 -0.45 14.66
CA LEU A 121 -7.70 0.44 13.72
C LEU A 121 -8.71 -0.29 12.81
N SER A 122 -9.70 -0.98 13.41
CA SER A 122 -10.60 -1.89 12.70
C SER A 122 -11.48 -1.21 11.63
N ASN A 123 -11.86 0.05 11.83
CA ASN A 123 -12.75 0.81 10.92
C ASN A 123 -11.99 1.64 9.89
N MET A 124 -10.71 1.88 10.11
CA MET A 124 -9.87 2.68 9.21
C MET A 124 -9.62 1.97 7.88
N VAL A 125 -9.53 2.74 6.82
CA VAL A 125 -9.14 2.28 5.50
C VAL A 125 -7.68 2.65 5.23
N TRP A 126 -6.84 1.64 5.01
CA TRP A 126 -5.51 1.84 4.45
C TRP A 126 -5.61 1.86 2.93
N VAL A 127 -5.22 2.96 2.31
CA VAL A 127 -5.15 3.09 0.85
C VAL A 127 -3.69 3.14 0.45
N GLY A 128 -3.17 2.04 -0.05
CA GLY A 128 -1.78 1.91 -0.47
C GLY A 128 -1.60 2.19 -1.96
N VAL A 129 -0.48 2.84 -2.30
CA VAL A 129 0.00 3.01 -3.68
C VAL A 129 1.37 2.37 -3.80
N SER A 130 1.54 1.40 -4.71
CA SER A 130 2.84 0.75 -4.97
C SER A 130 3.49 0.26 -3.66
N ALA A 131 4.58 0.85 -3.20
CA ALA A 131 5.23 0.52 -1.92
C ALA A 131 4.27 0.52 -0.73
N GLY A 132 3.32 1.47 -0.68
CA GLY A 132 2.28 1.53 0.35
C GLY A 132 1.32 0.33 0.32
N SER A 133 1.26 -0.38 -0.80
CA SER A 133 0.52 -1.65 -0.93
C SER A 133 1.40 -2.86 -0.63
N LEU A 134 2.63 -2.88 -1.16
CA LEU A 134 3.57 -3.98 -1.01
C LEU A 134 3.89 -4.27 0.46
N VAL A 135 4.01 -3.21 1.26
CA VAL A 135 4.38 -3.31 2.68
C VAL A 135 3.37 -4.12 3.51
N MET A 136 2.13 -4.29 3.04
CA MET A 136 1.09 -5.05 3.72
C MET A 136 1.28 -6.57 3.64
N GLY A 137 2.00 -7.06 2.61
CA GLY A 137 2.31 -8.48 2.46
C GLY A 137 3.32 -9.00 3.47
N PRO A 138 3.55 -10.32 3.52
CA PRO A 138 4.57 -10.90 4.39
C PRO A 138 6.00 -10.62 3.89
N GLN A 139 6.15 -10.40 2.59
CA GLN A 139 7.41 -10.08 1.93
C GLN A 139 7.17 -9.35 0.61
N VAL A 140 8.11 -8.51 0.21
CA VAL A 140 8.02 -7.77 -1.06
C VAL A 140 8.63 -8.55 -2.24
N GLY A 141 9.49 -9.52 -1.96
CA GLY A 141 10.29 -10.27 -2.93
C GLY A 141 11.56 -9.52 -3.34
N GLN A 142 12.59 -10.29 -3.70
CA GLN A 142 13.95 -9.77 -3.95
C GLN A 142 14.02 -8.70 -5.06
N GLY A 143 13.07 -8.68 -5.99
CA GLY A 143 13.01 -7.65 -7.05
C GLY A 143 12.70 -6.23 -6.53
N PHE A 144 12.18 -6.12 -5.31
CA PHE A 144 11.83 -4.85 -4.66
C PHE A 144 12.73 -4.51 -3.47
N VAL A 145 13.81 -5.26 -3.26
CA VAL A 145 14.81 -4.95 -2.24
C VAL A 145 15.72 -3.86 -2.78
N SER A 146 15.65 -2.68 -2.19
CA SER A 146 16.56 -1.58 -2.50
C SER A 146 17.82 -1.64 -1.64
N GLY A 147 18.84 -0.89 -2.05
CA GLY A 147 20.05 -0.68 -1.26
C GLY A 147 19.91 0.41 -0.19
N SER A 148 18.71 0.66 0.31
CA SER A 148 18.51 1.68 1.37
C SER A 148 19.32 1.34 2.62
N PRO A 149 20.03 2.30 3.23
CA PRO A 149 20.91 2.04 4.38
C PRO A 149 20.18 1.58 5.65
N VAL A 150 18.85 1.72 5.69
CA VAL A 150 18.03 1.27 6.83
C VAL A 150 17.48 -0.14 6.63
N THR A 151 17.70 -0.77 5.46
CA THR A 151 17.21 -2.12 5.17
C THR A 151 18.29 -3.16 5.40
N THR A 152 17.91 -4.31 5.95
CA THR A 152 18.83 -5.42 6.30
C THR A 152 19.15 -6.32 5.12
N GLY A 153 18.65 -6.01 3.89
CA GLY A 153 18.74 -6.89 2.72
C GLY A 153 17.75 -8.06 2.73
N ASP A 154 16.93 -8.15 3.76
CA ASP A 154 15.78 -9.05 3.87
C ASP A 154 14.57 -8.43 3.14
N ASP A 155 13.71 -9.24 2.55
CA ASP A 155 12.52 -8.80 1.82
C ASP A 155 11.22 -8.90 2.65
N ARG A 156 11.33 -9.14 3.96
CA ARG A 156 10.19 -9.19 4.88
C ARG A 156 9.51 -7.84 5.02
N ALA A 157 8.18 -7.88 5.12
CA ALA A 157 7.31 -6.73 5.34
C ALA A 157 6.34 -7.00 6.49
N LEU A 158 5.26 -6.23 6.63
CA LEU A 158 4.40 -6.25 7.83
C LEU A 158 3.59 -7.53 7.99
N GLY A 159 3.27 -8.27 6.93
CA GLY A 159 2.52 -9.52 7.01
C GLY A 159 1.07 -9.36 7.47
N LEU A 160 0.43 -8.25 7.14
CA LEU A 160 -0.98 -7.99 7.48
C LEU A 160 -1.96 -8.67 6.51
N VAL A 161 -1.48 -9.16 5.38
CA VAL A 161 -2.19 -10.02 4.45
C VAL A 161 -1.33 -11.26 4.12
N ASP A 162 -1.98 -12.36 3.71
CA ASP A 162 -1.31 -13.64 3.43
C ASP A 162 -0.87 -13.78 1.96
N PHE A 163 -0.64 -12.68 1.27
CA PHE A 163 -0.21 -12.65 -0.12
C PHE A 163 0.81 -11.53 -0.39
N ALA A 164 1.56 -11.68 -1.46
CA ALA A 164 2.46 -10.64 -1.98
C ALA A 164 1.86 -9.98 -3.22
N MET A 165 2.30 -8.76 -3.54
CA MET A 165 1.81 -7.98 -4.67
C MET A 165 2.97 -7.52 -5.57
N PHE A 166 2.78 -7.64 -6.89
CA PHE A 166 3.65 -7.08 -7.92
C PHE A 166 2.90 -5.93 -8.61
N PRO A 167 3.29 -4.67 -8.39
CA PRO A 167 2.60 -3.51 -8.93
C PRO A 167 3.07 -3.17 -10.33
N HIS A 168 2.36 -2.26 -11.00
CA HIS A 168 2.72 -1.66 -12.29
C HIS A 168 2.93 -2.68 -13.42
N LEU A 169 2.13 -3.76 -13.40
CA LEU A 169 2.22 -4.81 -14.41
C LEU A 169 2.08 -4.25 -15.82
N ASN A 170 3.07 -4.51 -16.69
CA ASN A 170 3.14 -4.05 -18.08
C ASN A 170 3.10 -2.52 -18.25
N HIS A 171 3.56 -1.75 -17.26
CA HIS A 171 3.65 -0.30 -17.39
C HIS A 171 4.75 0.09 -18.39
N GLU A 172 4.41 0.95 -19.38
CA GLU A 172 5.31 1.30 -20.50
C GLU A 172 6.66 1.88 -20.09
N ALA A 173 6.68 2.69 -19.03
CA ALA A 173 7.90 3.29 -18.50
C ALA A 173 8.70 2.36 -17.57
N MET A 174 8.22 1.14 -17.30
CA MET A 174 8.84 0.17 -16.41
C MET A 174 8.99 -1.20 -17.12
N PRO A 175 9.94 -1.35 -18.04
CA PRO A 175 10.07 -2.56 -18.86
C PRO A 175 10.32 -3.82 -18.03
N ASP A 176 10.90 -3.68 -16.84
CA ASP A 176 11.14 -4.78 -15.89
C ASP A 176 9.87 -5.24 -15.15
N HIS A 177 8.72 -4.54 -15.32
CA HIS A 177 7.43 -4.91 -14.76
C HIS A 177 6.55 -5.70 -15.74
N SER A 178 7.15 -6.50 -16.60
CA SER A 178 6.44 -7.37 -17.55
C SER A 178 5.77 -8.57 -16.86
N MET A 179 4.82 -9.21 -17.54
CA MET A 179 4.20 -10.47 -17.06
C MET A 179 5.26 -11.55 -16.81
N ALA A 180 6.25 -11.68 -17.68
CA ALA A 180 7.34 -12.66 -17.51
C ALA A 180 8.19 -12.37 -16.24
N ALA A 181 8.44 -11.08 -15.95
CA ALA A 181 9.11 -10.70 -14.70
C ALA A 181 8.26 -11.03 -13.47
N ALA A 182 6.94 -10.78 -13.54
CA ALA A 182 6.01 -11.12 -12.46
C ALA A 182 5.93 -12.64 -12.21
N GLU A 183 5.95 -13.45 -13.25
CA GLU A 183 6.01 -14.92 -13.14
C GLU A 183 7.29 -15.38 -12.43
N LEU A 184 8.45 -14.86 -12.84
CA LEU A 184 9.74 -15.20 -12.24
C LEU A 184 9.82 -14.72 -10.78
N TRP A 185 9.27 -13.57 -10.47
CA TRP A 185 9.19 -13.05 -9.11
C TRP A 185 8.27 -13.92 -8.25
N ALA A 186 7.07 -14.22 -8.72
CA ALA A 186 6.09 -15.05 -7.99
C ALA A 186 6.60 -16.47 -7.73
N ALA A 187 7.33 -17.08 -8.67
CA ALA A 187 7.90 -18.41 -8.53
C ALA A 187 8.90 -18.55 -7.35
N ARG A 188 9.43 -17.45 -6.84
CA ARG A 188 10.36 -17.42 -5.69
C ARG A 188 9.66 -17.22 -4.35
N LEU A 189 8.35 -16.95 -4.36
CA LEU A 189 7.58 -16.65 -3.16
C LEU A 189 6.88 -17.90 -2.62
N PRO A 190 6.89 -18.12 -1.29
CA PRO A 190 6.19 -19.24 -0.66
C PRO A 190 4.69 -18.95 -0.43
N VAL A 191 4.19 -17.79 -0.84
CA VAL A 191 2.84 -17.30 -0.60
C VAL A 191 2.10 -17.03 -1.91
N PRO A 192 0.75 -16.97 -1.90
CA PRO A 192 0.00 -16.47 -3.03
C PRO A 192 0.50 -15.08 -3.45
N ALA A 193 0.47 -14.79 -4.74
CA ALA A 193 0.93 -13.52 -5.27
C ALA A 193 -0.02 -12.96 -6.32
N TYR A 194 -0.15 -11.65 -6.37
CA TYR A 194 -0.96 -10.94 -7.35
C TYR A 194 -0.07 -9.95 -8.12
N ALA A 195 -0.04 -10.08 -9.44
CA ALA A 195 0.48 -9.03 -10.30
C ALA A 195 -0.70 -8.19 -10.80
N ILE A 196 -0.62 -6.88 -10.61
CA ILE A 196 -1.69 -5.95 -10.94
C ILE A 196 -1.14 -4.74 -11.72
N ASP A 197 -1.88 -4.31 -12.74
CA ASP A 197 -1.58 -3.09 -13.48
C ASP A 197 -2.10 -1.82 -12.76
N ASP A 198 -1.95 -0.68 -13.39
CA ASP A 198 -2.32 0.60 -12.78
C ASP A 198 -3.84 0.83 -12.71
N GLU A 199 -4.64 0.00 -13.40
CA GLU A 199 -6.11 0.04 -13.40
C GLU A 199 -6.73 -1.01 -12.45
N THR A 200 -5.91 -1.60 -11.56
CA THR A 200 -6.31 -2.69 -10.67
C THR A 200 -5.98 -2.38 -9.22
N ALA A 201 -6.87 -2.77 -8.32
CA ALA A 201 -6.70 -2.74 -6.87
C ALA A 201 -7.07 -4.08 -6.24
N ILE A 202 -6.54 -4.35 -5.05
CA ILE A 202 -6.96 -5.46 -4.19
C ILE A 202 -7.64 -4.89 -2.96
N LYS A 203 -8.94 -5.19 -2.80
CA LYS A 203 -9.76 -4.82 -1.65
C LYS A 203 -9.73 -5.95 -0.64
N VAL A 204 -9.44 -5.62 0.63
CA VAL A 204 -9.40 -6.60 1.72
C VAL A 204 -10.27 -6.14 2.87
N VAL A 205 -11.20 -7.00 3.31
CA VAL A 205 -12.03 -6.79 4.49
C VAL A 205 -12.03 -8.07 5.31
N GLY A 206 -11.40 -8.02 6.47
CA GLY A 206 -11.18 -9.20 7.29
C GLY A 206 -10.34 -10.25 6.53
N ARG A 207 -10.95 -11.40 6.20
CA ARG A 207 -10.31 -12.46 5.40
C ARG A 207 -10.72 -12.47 3.93
N THR A 208 -11.65 -11.60 3.55
CA THR A 208 -12.13 -11.54 2.16
C THR A 208 -11.18 -10.70 1.33
N VAL A 209 -10.70 -11.28 0.24
CA VAL A 209 -9.83 -10.63 -0.75
C VAL A 209 -10.58 -10.58 -2.07
N GLU A 210 -10.77 -9.39 -2.60
CA GLU A 210 -11.46 -9.12 -3.86
C GLU A 210 -10.54 -8.32 -4.78
N VAL A 211 -10.45 -8.71 -6.05
CA VAL A 211 -9.76 -7.91 -7.06
C VAL A 211 -10.77 -7.00 -7.75
N VAL A 212 -10.51 -5.70 -7.70
CA VAL A 212 -11.27 -4.65 -8.35
C VAL A 212 -10.47 -4.13 -9.53
N SER A 213 -10.96 -4.29 -10.76
CA SER A 213 -10.14 -4.03 -11.95
C SER A 213 -10.95 -3.59 -13.15
N GLU A 214 -10.42 -2.60 -13.85
CA GLU A 214 -10.78 -2.24 -15.24
C GLU A 214 -9.61 -2.55 -16.20
N GLY A 215 -8.54 -3.16 -15.68
CA GLY A 215 -7.31 -3.49 -16.40
C GLY A 215 -6.94 -4.97 -16.37
N LYS A 216 -5.65 -5.26 -16.18
CA LYS A 216 -5.07 -6.60 -16.25
C LYS A 216 -4.42 -6.99 -14.94
N TRP A 217 -4.68 -8.19 -14.52
CA TRP A 217 -4.06 -8.79 -13.34
C TRP A 217 -3.91 -10.29 -13.48
N GLN A 218 -3.02 -10.86 -12.67
CA GLN A 218 -2.79 -12.30 -12.61
C GLN A 218 -2.54 -12.73 -11.17
N ARG A 219 -3.14 -13.85 -10.77
CA ARG A 219 -2.85 -14.52 -9.50
C ARG A 219 -1.92 -15.70 -9.73
N PHE A 220 -0.89 -15.82 -8.89
CA PHE A 220 0.08 -16.90 -8.87
C PHE A 220 0.03 -17.66 -7.54
N ASN A 221 0.63 -18.84 -7.49
CA ASN A 221 0.83 -19.64 -6.27
C ASN A 221 -0.46 -19.91 -5.50
N SER A 222 -1.60 -20.01 -6.21
CA SER A 222 -2.84 -20.49 -5.58
C SER A 222 -2.55 -21.88 -5.02
N ARG A 223 -2.76 -22.10 -3.73
CA ARG A 223 -2.76 -23.46 -3.19
C ARG A 223 -3.77 -24.25 -4.04
N ALA A 224 -3.30 -25.23 -4.80
CA ALA A 224 -4.18 -26.24 -5.34
C ALA A 224 -4.97 -26.79 -4.13
N ASN A 225 -6.30 -26.79 -4.22
CA ASN A 225 -7.18 -27.36 -3.19
C ASN A 225 -6.57 -28.66 -2.70
N ALA A 226 -6.16 -28.72 -1.42
CA ALA A 226 -5.91 -30.01 -0.81
C ALA A 226 -7.21 -30.80 -0.99
N PRO A 227 -7.17 -32.06 -1.52
CA PRO A 227 -8.36 -32.85 -1.64
C PRO A 227 -8.95 -32.98 -0.22
N ASP A 228 -10.25 -32.71 -0.11
CA ASP A 228 -11.01 -33.05 1.09
C ASP A 228 -10.73 -34.53 1.40
N VAL A 229 -9.98 -34.77 2.46
CA VAL A 229 -9.82 -36.09 3.01
C VAL A 229 -11.10 -36.34 3.83
N SER A 230 -12.04 -37.00 3.16
CA SER A 230 -13.25 -37.62 3.76
C SER A 230 -12.88 -38.64 4.82
#